data_67e7f5f1d294cd11cb9114165abff1bc
#
_entry.id   67e7f5f1d294cd11cb9114165abff1bc
#
_cell.length_a   1.000
_cell.length_b   1.000
_cell.length_c   1.000
_cell.angle_alpha   90.00
_cell.angle_beta   90.00
_cell.angle_gamma   90.00
#
_symmetry.space_group_name_H-M   'P 1'
#
loop_
_entity.id
_entity.type
_entity.pdbx_description
1 polymer ?
#
loop_
_entity_poly.entity_id
_entity_poly.type
_entity_poly.pdbx_seq_one_letter_code
_entity_poly.pdbx_strand_id
1 'polypeptide(L)'
;MKKILSIALIAALFVASAFAGFGESYATLDLGFDLDSKNYGFANGQQVKYSMSFELGADAAEKAGEADLRAEIGAEFGAKIKISDSTVAFDTVTLKLTKANILYKDVLRVGILDAGSSKTYATAYYPVDETKPVSSSNPLVSVIGGVSGVAGFNFTTYGVDGGFGLVGNTDNETYKVLAHAATTVKAGDVAVDVAAGTLLTDADKTFVAAAKAAFANDQFSADAALDFQYKNEKAGVEFGANAKYAPVTVNVYFVSVDSFDTTKLDAKVAGSLVIDPVTLTAYADARDLTVEGRELSLGLNAVGAIDAVTLEGDVKASVLNAKTITAYVKATYKAEVFTATGKFTVGMSYADDFAVTSLAPEVSVSSDKLIDGATVELSWKGADFKTEKNGKINAQVKISL
;
A
#
# COMPACT_ATOMS: atom_id res chain seq x y z
N MET A 1 -8.36 -36.80 17.55
CA MET A 1 -6.95 -36.54 17.90
C MET A 1 -6.34 -35.40 17.12
N LYS A 2 -6.40 -35.31 15.76
CA LYS A 2 -5.78 -34.21 14.96
C LYS A 2 -6.29 -32.81 15.32
N LYS A 3 -7.59 -32.63 15.58
CA LYS A 3 -8.18 -31.34 15.98
C LYS A 3 -7.71 -30.87 17.35
N ILE A 4 -7.51 -31.84 18.30
CA ILE A 4 -7.01 -31.53 19.63
C ILE A 4 -5.53 -31.17 19.59
N LEU A 5 -4.76 -31.80 18.70
CA LEU A 5 -3.36 -31.46 18.47
C LEU A 5 -3.19 -30.04 17.90
N SER A 6 -4.08 -29.63 16.99
CA SER A 6 -4.08 -28.28 16.45
C SER A 6 -4.38 -27.22 17.52
N ILE A 7 -5.37 -27.47 18.36
CA ILE A 7 -5.72 -26.60 19.50
C ILE A 7 -4.58 -26.58 20.53
N ALA A 8 -3.98 -27.72 20.82
CA ALA A 8 -2.84 -27.79 21.73
C ALA A 8 -1.59 -27.09 21.18
N LEU A 9 -1.35 -27.17 19.87
CA LEU A 9 -0.26 -26.47 19.23
C LEU A 9 -0.48 -24.94 19.24
N ILE A 10 -1.71 -24.50 18.97
CA ILE A 10 -2.11 -23.10 19.11
C ILE A 10 -1.93 -22.65 20.56
N ALA A 11 -2.41 -23.42 21.54
CA ALA A 11 -2.25 -23.11 22.96
C ALA A 11 -0.77 -23.11 23.41
N ALA A 12 0.06 -23.99 22.88
CA ALA A 12 1.50 -24.02 23.17
C ALA A 12 2.24 -22.79 22.55
N LEU A 13 1.81 -22.34 21.38
CA LEU A 13 2.27 -21.08 20.79
C LEU A 13 1.85 -19.88 21.65
N PHE A 14 0.66 -19.88 22.22
CA PHE A 14 0.20 -18.85 23.17
C PHE A 14 1.05 -18.78 24.45
N VAL A 15 1.49 -19.91 24.99
CA VAL A 15 2.32 -19.95 26.21
C VAL A 15 3.76 -19.51 25.92
N ALA A 16 4.30 -19.86 24.77
CA ALA A 16 5.62 -19.37 24.34
C ALA A 16 5.65 -17.85 24.15
N SER A 17 4.48 -17.25 23.87
CA SER A 17 4.33 -15.80 23.66
C SER A 17 4.54 -14.96 24.92
N ALA A 18 4.50 -15.49 26.10
CA ALA A 18 4.64 -14.73 27.35
C ALA A 18 6.07 -14.28 27.70
N PHE A 19 7.09 -14.66 26.92
CA PHE A 19 8.49 -14.51 27.31
C PHE A 19 9.42 -13.73 26.37
N ALA A 20 8.92 -13.15 25.27
CA ALA A 20 9.75 -12.41 24.32
C ALA A 20 9.05 -11.16 23.79
N GLY A 21 9.78 -10.14 23.36
CA GLY A 21 9.20 -9.00 22.64
C GLY A 21 8.72 -9.43 21.26
N PHE A 22 7.39 -9.38 21.05
CA PHE A 22 6.77 -9.91 19.85
C PHE A 22 6.59 -8.85 18.79
N GLY A 23 6.91 -9.21 17.54
CA GLY A 23 6.34 -8.61 16.37
C GLY A 23 4.86 -9.01 16.19
N GLU A 24 4.24 -8.59 15.09
CA GLU A 24 2.87 -8.96 14.78
C GLU A 24 2.71 -10.49 14.67
N SER A 25 2.08 -11.09 15.69
CA SER A 25 1.67 -12.49 15.67
C SER A 25 0.16 -12.55 15.64
N TYR A 26 -0.41 -13.41 14.80
CA TYR A 26 -1.85 -13.57 14.73
C TYR A 26 -2.26 -14.96 14.29
N ALA A 27 -3.47 -15.35 14.70
CA ALA A 27 -4.19 -16.49 14.14
C ALA A 27 -5.43 -15.97 13.40
N THR A 28 -5.66 -16.44 12.18
CA THR A 28 -6.85 -16.10 11.39
C THR A 28 -7.65 -17.35 11.10
N LEU A 29 -8.93 -17.30 11.43
CA LEU A 29 -9.95 -18.24 11.01
C LEU A 29 -10.86 -17.52 10.01
N ASP A 30 -10.94 -18.03 8.78
CA ASP A 30 -11.68 -17.42 7.69
C ASP A 30 -12.62 -18.47 7.07
N LEU A 31 -13.93 -18.29 7.30
CA LEU A 31 -14.98 -19.17 6.81
C LEU A 31 -15.75 -18.46 5.71
N GLY A 32 -15.82 -19.07 4.52
CA GLY A 32 -16.55 -18.56 3.39
C GLY A 32 -17.72 -19.44 2.99
N PHE A 33 -18.80 -18.80 2.56
CA PHE A 33 -19.95 -19.42 1.91
C PHE A 33 -20.22 -18.69 0.60
N ASP A 34 -19.99 -19.38 -0.52
CA ASP A 34 -20.29 -18.88 -1.85
C ASP A 34 -21.76 -19.22 -2.18
N LEU A 35 -22.61 -18.19 -2.24
CA LEU A 35 -24.05 -18.36 -2.42
C LEU A 35 -24.43 -18.82 -3.82
N ASP A 36 -23.57 -18.54 -4.83
CA ASP A 36 -23.83 -18.89 -6.22
C ASP A 36 -23.50 -20.38 -6.48
N SER A 37 -22.33 -20.81 -6.07
CA SER A 37 -21.88 -22.19 -6.23
C SER A 37 -22.38 -23.14 -5.12
N LYS A 38 -22.96 -22.57 -4.04
CA LYS A 38 -23.36 -23.27 -2.81
C LYS A 38 -22.21 -24.02 -2.14
N ASN A 39 -20.99 -23.59 -2.39
CA ASN A 39 -19.80 -24.11 -1.76
C ASN A 39 -19.52 -23.38 -0.47
N TYR A 40 -19.16 -24.13 0.56
CA TYR A 40 -18.77 -23.58 1.84
C TYR A 40 -17.46 -24.22 2.29
N GLY A 41 -16.72 -23.52 3.11
CA GLY A 41 -15.47 -24.02 3.63
C GLY A 41 -14.55 -22.92 4.15
N PHE A 42 -13.31 -23.24 4.25
CA PHE A 42 -12.29 -22.28 4.64
C PHE A 42 -11.98 -21.36 3.45
N ALA A 43 -12.41 -20.11 3.55
CA ALA A 43 -12.04 -19.08 2.59
C ALA A 43 -10.54 -18.77 2.78
N ASN A 44 -9.78 -18.72 1.68
CA ASN A 44 -8.37 -18.37 1.66
C ASN A 44 -7.40 -19.22 2.49
N GLY A 45 -7.85 -20.37 3.02
CA GLY A 45 -7.07 -21.23 3.93
C GLY A 45 -6.86 -20.60 5.31
N GLN A 46 -6.93 -21.43 6.34
CA GLN A 46 -6.69 -21.00 7.72
C GLN A 46 -5.19 -20.70 7.89
N GLN A 47 -4.86 -19.62 8.55
CA GLN A 47 -3.49 -19.23 8.76
C GLN A 47 -3.23 -18.97 10.25
N VAL A 48 -2.13 -19.52 10.75
CA VAL A 48 -1.50 -19.06 11.97
C VAL A 48 -0.16 -18.47 11.57
N LYS A 49 0.00 -17.17 11.70
CA LYS A 49 1.28 -16.48 11.53
C LYS A 49 1.84 -16.21 12.91
N TYR A 50 3.02 -16.71 13.16
CA TYR A 50 3.80 -16.40 14.34
C TYR A 50 5.04 -15.64 13.89
N SER A 51 5.21 -14.41 14.38
CA SER A 51 6.38 -13.58 14.12
C SER A 51 6.95 -13.15 15.46
N MET A 52 8.21 -13.41 15.68
CA MET A 52 8.95 -13.02 16.86
C MET A 52 10.12 -12.16 16.43
N SER A 53 10.19 -10.90 16.89
CA SER A 53 11.32 -10.03 16.67
C SER A 53 12.15 -9.97 17.95
N PHE A 54 13.43 -10.27 17.82
CA PHE A 54 14.43 -10.05 18.86
C PHE A 54 15.17 -8.76 18.56
N GLU A 55 15.11 -7.80 19.47
CA GLU A 55 16.08 -6.71 19.55
C GLU A 55 17.04 -7.05 20.68
N LEU A 56 18.23 -7.51 20.31
CA LEU A 56 19.31 -7.66 21.28
C LEU A 56 19.80 -6.25 21.62
N GLY A 57 19.47 -5.78 22.80
CA GLY A 57 19.95 -4.51 23.30
C GLY A 57 18.89 -3.53 23.77
N ALA A 58 17.60 -3.90 23.88
CA ALA A 58 16.57 -2.99 24.39
C ALA A 58 16.89 -2.50 25.81
N ASP A 59 17.29 -3.38 26.73
CA ASP A 59 17.77 -2.98 28.07
C ASP A 59 19.21 -2.43 28.06
N ALA A 60 20.01 -2.81 27.06
CA ALA A 60 21.32 -2.19 26.83
C ALA A 60 21.17 -0.82 26.13
N ALA A 61 20.08 -0.54 25.43
CA ALA A 61 19.87 0.73 24.74
C ALA A 61 19.71 1.89 25.73
N GLU A 62 19.09 1.67 26.89
CA GLU A 62 19.00 2.70 27.94
C GLU A 62 20.37 2.98 28.55
N LYS A 63 21.21 1.96 28.71
CA LYS A 63 22.62 2.09 29.16
C LYS A 63 23.59 2.40 28.01
N ALA A 64 23.30 1.94 26.79
CA ALA A 64 24.07 2.19 25.57
C ALA A 64 23.76 3.54 24.92
N GLY A 65 22.72 4.24 25.35
CA GLY A 65 22.47 5.64 24.97
C GLY A 65 23.60 6.59 25.33
N GLU A 66 24.50 6.18 26.25
CA GLU A 66 25.71 6.90 26.62
C GLU A 66 26.94 6.45 25.82
N ALA A 67 26.89 5.34 25.08
CA ALA A 67 28.01 4.86 24.30
C ALA A 67 28.05 5.50 22.90
N ASP A 68 29.21 6.05 22.56
CA ASP A 68 29.45 6.65 21.25
C ASP A 68 29.26 5.66 20.09
N LEU A 69 29.55 4.39 20.32
CA LEU A 69 29.43 3.29 19.34
C LEU A 69 28.53 2.18 19.87
N ARG A 70 27.49 1.81 19.13
CA ARG A 70 26.57 0.73 19.48
C ARG A 70 26.21 -0.11 18.26
N ALA A 71 25.74 -1.34 18.49
CA ALA A 71 25.24 -2.22 17.44
C ALA A 71 23.78 -2.58 17.73
N GLU A 72 22.96 -2.63 16.69
CA GLU A 72 21.59 -3.12 16.72
C GLU A 72 21.49 -4.40 15.87
N ILE A 73 20.97 -5.47 16.44
CA ILE A 73 20.71 -6.72 15.74
C ILE A 73 19.23 -7.06 15.97
N GLY A 74 18.49 -7.25 14.89
CA GLY A 74 17.12 -7.70 14.92
C GLY A 74 16.95 -8.96 14.10
N ALA A 75 16.15 -9.90 14.57
CA ALA A 75 15.79 -11.11 13.83
C ALA A 75 14.28 -11.35 13.94
N GLU A 76 13.68 -11.82 12.88
CA GLU A 76 12.29 -12.24 12.80
C GLU A 76 12.24 -13.75 12.53
N PHE A 77 11.55 -14.48 13.38
CA PHE A 77 11.15 -15.85 13.13
C PHE A 77 9.69 -15.89 12.75
N GLY A 78 9.37 -16.45 11.60
CA GLY A 78 8.01 -16.62 11.14
C GLY A 78 7.68 -18.09 10.87
N ALA A 79 6.52 -18.54 11.33
CA ALA A 79 5.95 -19.83 10.97
C ALA A 79 4.51 -19.63 10.51
N LYS A 80 4.19 -20.13 9.33
CA LYS A 80 2.84 -20.11 8.80
C LYS A 80 2.34 -21.56 8.67
N ILE A 81 1.26 -21.85 9.37
CA ILE A 81 0.59 -23.14 9.32
C ILE A 81 -0.68 -22.97 8.48
N LYS A 82 -0.83 -23.80 7.47
CA LYS A 82 -2.04 -23.88 6.66
C LYS A 82 -2.86 -25.09 7.09
N ILE A 83 -4.14 -24.84 7.33
CA ILE A 83 -5.12 -25.89 7.66
C ILE A 83 -6.11 -25.92 6.49
N SER A 84 -6.17 -27.03 5.77
CA SER A 84 -7.12 -27.24 4.69
C SER A 84 -7.74 -28.63 4.82
N ASP A 85 -9.06 -28.69 4.73
CA ASP A 85 -9.88 -29.92 4.81
C ASP A 85 -9.50 -30.85 5.97
N SER A 86 -8.61 -31.78 5.77
CA SER A 86 -8.17 -32.74 6.81
C SER A 86 -6.66 -32.67 7.03
N THR A 87 -5.98 -31.71 6.45
CA THR A 87 -4.51 -31.61 6.52
C THR A 87 -4.07 -30.37 7.28
N VAL A 88 -3.03 -30.53 8.07
CA VAL A 88 -2.29 -29.45 8.73
C VAL A 88 -0.86 -29.53 8.22
N ALA A 89 -0.40 -28.49 7.58
CA ALA A 89 0.95 -28.43 7.03
C ALA A 89 1.62 -27.08 7.34
N PHE A 90 2.93 -27.10 7.53
CA PHE A 90 3.71 -25.87 7.51
C PHE A 90 3.75 -25.37 6.07
N ASP A 91 3.21 -24.18 5.83
CA ASP A 91 3.25 -23.49 4.54
C ASP A 91 4.61 -22.82 4.36
N THR A 92 5.04 -22.09 5.39
CA THR A 92 6.30 -21.36 5.37
C THR A 92 6.90 -21.30 6.76
N VAL A 93 8.20 -21.57 6.86
CA VAL A 93 9.01 -21.27 8.04
C VAL A 93 10.11 -20.34 7.59
N THR A 94 10.22 -19.17 8.21
CA THR A 94 11.21 -18.16 7.88
C THR A 94 12.00 -17.76 9.10
N LEU A 95 13.31 -17.63 8.94
CA LEU A 95 14.18 -16.89 9.85
C LEU A 95 14.82 -15.78 9.05
N LYS A 96 14.53 -14.54 9.41
CA LYS A 96 15.02 -13.37 8.70
C LYS A 96 15.76 -12.46 9.68
N LEU A 97 16.98 -12.10 9.35
CA LEU A 97 17.67 -11.02 10.01
C LEU A 97 17.07 -9.69 9.51
N THR A 98 16.46 -8.91 10.40
CA THR A 98 15.72 -7.69 10.05
C THR A 98 16.51 -6.43 10.26
N LYS A 99 17.45 -6.47 11.21
CA LYS A 99 18.38 -5.37 11.49
C LYS A 99 19.78 -5.91 11.72
N ALA A 100 20.74 -5.25 11.19
CA ALA A 100 22.16 -5.41 11.56
C ALA A 100 22.83 -4.05 11.29
N ASN A 101 22.80 -3.18 12.28
CA ASN A 101 23.25 -1.80 12.17
C ASN A 101 24.40 -1.53 13.13
N ILE A 102 25.32 -0.70 12.69
CA ILE A 102 26.34 -0.05 13.53
C ILE A 102 25.96 1.43 13.61
N LEU A 103 25.85 1.96 14.81
CA LEU A 103 25.52 3.35 15.07
C LEU A 103 26.69 4.02 15.79
N TYR A 104 27.03 5.22 15.33
CA TYR A 104 28.03 6.08 16.00
C TYR A 104 27.34 7.40 16.36
N LYS A 105 27.13 7.59 17.67
CA LYS A 105 26.29 8.67 18.19
C LYS A 105 24.94 8.70 17.46
N ASP A 106 24.33 9.85 17.28
CA ASP A 106 23.12 10.03 16.46
C ASP A 106 23.48 10.55 15.05
N VAL A 107 24.73 10.40 14.63
CA VAL A 107 25.27 11.03 13.43
C VAL A 107 25.43 10.04 12.29
N LEU A 108 25.76 8.79 12.60
CA LEU A 108 26.02 7.77 11.59
C LEU A 108 25.34 6.46 11.95
N ARG A 109 24.55 5.94 11.03
CA ARG A 109 24.04 4.56 11.03
C ARG A 109 24.53 3.84 9.77
N VAL A 110 25.08 2.66 9.94
CA VAL A 110 25.45 1.78 8.84
C VAL A 110 24.72 0.45 8.99
N GLY A 111 23.86 0.12 8.05
CA GLY A 111 23.20 -1.17 7.96
C GLY A 111 23.97 -2.09 7.01
N ILE A 112 24.13 -3.36 7.38
CA ILE A 112 24.98 -4.33 6.67
C ILE A 112 24.21 -5.48 6.01
N LEU A 113 22.85 -5.43 5.98
CA LEU A 113 22.05 -6.52 5.41
C LEU A 113 21.82 -6.38 3.92
N ASP A 114 21.59 -5.16 3.47
CA ASP A 114 21.33 -4.83 2.07
C ASP A 114 21.87 -3.44 1.72
N ALA A 115 21.94 -3.13 0.45
CA ALA A 115 22.35 -1.82 -0.02
C ALA A 115 21.21 -0.78 0.04
N GLY A 116 20.01 -1.17 0.44
CA GLY A 116 18.84 -0.33 0.37
C GLY A 116 18.34 -0.13 -1.08
N SER A 117 17.66 0.98 -1.31
CA SER A 117 17.13 1.34 -2.63
C SER A 117 17.18 2.83 -2.88
N SER A 118 17.35 3.24 -4.13
CA SER A 118 17.16 4.63 -4.53
C SER A 118 15.70 5.02 -4.36
N LYS A 119 15.45 6.28 -4.01
CA LYS A 119 14.11 6.83 -3.87
C LYS A 119 13.60 7.35 -5.20
N THR A 120 12.29 7.23 -5.40
CA THR A 120 11.51 7.91 -6.42
C THR A 120 10.39 8.69 -5.72
N TYR A 121 9.94 9.79 -6.31
CA TYR A 121 8.98 10.68 -5.66
C TYR A 121 7.73 10.93 -6.51
N ALA A 122 7.85 10.93 -7.84
CA ALA A 122 6.75 11.26 -8.74
C ALA A 122 5.67 10.17 -8.78
N THR A 123 6.03 8.90 -8.59
CA THR A 123 5.09 7.77 -8.53
C THR A 123 3.99 7.95 -7.46
N ALA A 124 4.27 8.69 -6.39
CA ALA A 124 3.27 8.99 -5.35
C ALA A 124 2.09 9.83 -5.84
N TYR A 125 2.24 10.53 -6.97
CA TYR A 125 1.19 11.35 -7.59
C TYR A 125 0.36 10.58 -8.61
N TYR A 126 0.70 9.33 -8.88
CA TYR A 126 -0.11 8.48 -9.74
C TYR A 126 -1.53 8.43 -9.20
N PRO A 127 -2.53 8.84 -10.00
CA PRO A 127 -3.88 8.90 -9.52
C PRO A 127 -4.40 7.50 -9.23
N VAL A 128 -4.66 7.22 -7.97
CA VAL A 128 -5.28 5.98 -7.52
C VAL A 128 -6.78 6.07 -7.82
N ASP A 129 -7.30 5.14 -8.58
CA ASP A 129 -8.73 4.91 -8.63
C ASP A 129 -9.08 4.01 -7.43
N GLU A 130 -9.85 4.51 -6.48
CA GLU A 130 -10.27 3.74 -5.29
C GLU A 130 -11.03 2.45 -5.67
N THR A 131 -11.62 2.42 -6.85
CA THR A 131 -12.30 1.24 -7.39
C THR A 131 -11.35 0.23 -8.05
N LYS A 132 -10.15 0.67 -8.40
CA LYS A 132 -9.07 -0.17 -8.94
C LYS A 132 -7.82 0.10 -8.12
N PRO A 133 -7.48 -0.77 -7.18
CA PRO A 133 -6.20 -0.65 -6.47
C PRO A 133 -5.09 -0.52 -7.50
N VAL A 134 -4.10 0.31 -7.21
CA VAL A 134 -2.90 0.45 -8.05
C VAL A 134 -2.44 -0.96 -8.36
N SER A 135 -2.69 -1.38 -9.57
CA SER A 135 -2.19 -2.66 -10.04
C SER A 135 -0.67 -2.51 -10.04
N SER A 136 0.01 -3.31 -9.23
CA SER A 136 1.47 -3.49 -9.31
C SER A 136 1.91 -3.92 -10.72
N SER A 137 0.96 -4.15 -11.60
CA SER A 137 1.11 -4.51 -13.00
C SER A 137 0.91 -3.35 -13.98
N ASN A 138 0.80 -2.08 -13.52
CA ASN A 138 0.87 -0.99 -14.50
C ASN A 138 2.32 -0.90 -15.03
N PRO A 139 2.59 -1.31 -16.27
CA PRO A 139 3.94 -1.41 -16.79
C PRO A 139 4.65 -0.06 -16.88
N LEU A 140 3.90 1.04 -16.96
CA LEU A 140 4.45 2.39 -17.05
C LEU A 140 5.04 2.84 -15.70
N VAL A 141 4.34 2.58 -14.59
CA VAL A 141 4.82 2.92 -13.25
C VAL A 141 5.97 2.00 -12.82
N SER A 142 5.92 0.71 -13.17
CA SER A 142 6.96 -0.24 -12.82
C SER A 142 8.30 -0.02 -13.55
N VAL A 143 8.29 0.67 -14.67
CA VAL A 143 9.50 0.94 -15.46
C VAL A 143 10.35 2.05 -14.83
N ILE A 144 9.71 3.02 -14.16
CA ILE A 144 10.39 4.11 -13.45
C ILE A 144 10.38 3.81 -11.94
N GLY A 145 10.93 2.67 -11.56
CA GLY A 145 11.13 2.27 -10.17
C GLY A 145 12.53 2.62 -9.68
N GLY A 146 12.67 2.79 -8.36
CA GLY A 146 13.98 2.91 -7.73
C GLY A 146 14.81 1.64 -7.91
N VAL A 147 16.12 1.76 -7.86
CA VAL A 147 17.04 0.61 -7.92
C VAL A 147 17.11 -0.07 -6.56
N SER A 148 17.05 -1.40 -6.53
CA SER A 148 17.04 -2.20 -5.30
C SER A 148 17.51 -3.64 -5.52
N GLY A 149 17.56 -4.42 -4.46
CA GLY A 149 17.71 -5.88 -4.53
C GLY A 149 19.14 -6.39 -4.63
N VAL A 150 20.11 -5.65 -4.07
CA VAL A 150 21.53 -6.07 -3.99
C VAL A 150 21.94 -6.17 -2.53
N ALA A 151 22.63 -7.25 -2.15
CA ALA A 151 23.24 -7.36 -0.85
C ALA A 151 24.39 -6.34 -0.72
N GLY A 152 24.53 -5.73 0.45
CA GLY A 152 25.52 -4.70 0.66
C GLY A 152 25.33 -3.99 1.98
N PHE A 153 25.63 -2.71 2.02
CA PHE A 153 25.41 -1.87 3.18
C PHE A 153 24.65 -0.59 2.79
N ASN A 154 23.91 -0.07 3.74
CA ASN A 154 23.27 1.24 3.67
C ASN A 154 23.76 2.11 4.83
N PHE A 155 23.67 3.41 4.68
CA PHE A 155 24.09 4.35 5.70
C PHE A 155 23.15 5.55 5.76
N THR A 156 23.09 6.14 6.95
CA THR A 156 22.46 7.46 7.16
C THR A 156 23.45 8.31 7.93
N THR A 157 23.76 9.48 7.41
CA THR A 157 24.67 10.43 8.07
C THR A 157 24.36 11.86 7.63
N TYR A 158 24.32 12.80 8.59
CA TYR A 158 24.05 14.24 8.35
C TYR A 158 22.87 14.53 7.40
N GLY A 159 21.79 13.73 7.49
CA GLY A 159 20.62 13.88 6.61
C GLY A 159 20.80 13.29 5.21
N VAL A 160 21.89 12.58 4.95
CA VAL A 160 22.10 11.82 3.73
C VAL A 160 21.85 10.34 4.00
N ASP A 161 20.93 9.74 3.26
CA ASP A 161 20.74 8.29 3.18
C ASP A 161 21.45 7.78 1.93
N GLY A 162 22.14 6.67 2.03
CA GLY A 162 22.82 6.08 0.90
C GLY A 162 23.03 4.58 1.03
N GLY A 163 23.50 3.95 -0.03
CA GLY A 163 23.80 2.54 -0.02
C GLY A 163 24.75 2.16 -1.15
N PHE A 164 25.46 1.08 -0.92
CA PHE A 164 26.35 0.45 -1.88
C PHE A 164 26.26 -1.06 -1.74
N GLY A 165 26.19 -1.75 -2.85
CA GLY A 165 26.20 -3.20 -2.89
C GLY A 165 26.97 -3.72 -4.11
N LEU A 166 27.60 -4.85 -3.92
CA LEU A 166 28.30 -5.58 -4.97
C LEU A 166 28.04 -7.07 -4.77
N VAL A 167 27.47 -7.70 -5.76
CA VAL A 167 27.27 -9.15 -5.80
C VAL A 167 27.84 -9.69 -7.11
N GLY A 168 28.70 -10.67 -7.00
CA GLY A 168 29.27 -11.40 -8.15
C GLY A 168 28.98 -12.89 -8.03
N ASN A 169 28.68 -13.52 -9.14
CA ASN A 169 28.64 -14.98 -9.28
C ASN A 169 29.70 -15.41 -10.30
N THR A 170 30.75 -16.03 -9.79
CA THR A 170 31.87 -16.48 -10.61
C THR A 170 31.50 -17.66 -11.53
N ASP A 171 30.48 -18.44 -11.16
CA ASP A 171 30.08 -19.62 -11.95
C ASP A 171 29.36 -19.24 -13.25
N ASN A 172 28.67 -18.09 -13.24
CA ASN A 172 27.91 -17.59 -14.38
C ASN A 172 28.48 -16.28 -14.96
N GLU A 173 29.62 -15.80 -14.44
CA GLU A 173 30.22 -14.51 -14.79
C GLU A 173 29.22 -13.32 -14.66
N THR A 174 28.24 -13.44 -13.77
CA THR A 174 27.25 -12.38 -13.55
C THR A 174 27.64 -11.46 -12.41
N TYR A 175 27.33 -10.19 -12.54
CA TYR A 175 27.57 -9.21 -11.48
C TYR A 175 26.37 -8.27 -11.30
N LYS A 176 26.26 -7.69 -10.11
CA LYS A 176 25.38 -6.57 -9.81
C LYS A 176 26.15 -5.55 -8.97
N VAL A 177 26.09 -4.30 -9.37
CA VAL A 177 26.62 -3.17 -8.62
C VAL A 177 25.49 -2.19 -8.40
N LEU A 178 25.26 -1.82 -7.15
CA LEU A 178 24.26 -0.82 -6.77
C LEU A 178 24.94 0.28 -5.98
N ALA A 179 24.60 1.52 -6.30
CA ALA A 179 24.93 2.67 -5.46
C ALA A 179 23.78 3.68 -5.52
N HIS A 180 23.44 4.27 -4.38
CA HIS A 180 22.45 5.33 -4.32
C HIS A 180 22.70 6.29 -3.17
N ALA A 181 22.15 7.50 -3.29
CA ALA A 181 22.10 8.47 -2.21
C ALA A 181 20.83 9.32 -2.32
N ALA A 182 20.33 9.78 -1.18
CA ALA A 182 19.21 10.69 -1.07
C ALA A 182 19.43 11.67 0.08
N THR A 183 18.92 12.88 -0.05
CA THR A 183 18.96 13.88 1.03
C THR A 183 17.76 14.83 0.92
N THR A 184 17.43 15.48 2.03
CA THR A 184 16.43 16.55 2.10
C THR A 184 17.10 17.85 2.52
N VAL A 185 16.90 18.90 1.75
CA VAL A 185 17.32 20.26 2.07
C VAL A 185 16.12 21.10 2.40
N LYS A 186 16.14 21.80 3.52
CA LYS A 186 15.07 22.73 3.93
C LYS A 186 15.60 24.16 3.87
N ALA A 187 14.83 25.04 3.25
CA ALA A 187 15.10 26.47 3.16
C ALA A 187 13.81 27.26 3.43
N GLY A 188 13.63 27.66 4.69
CA GLY A 188 12.37 28.26 5.16
C GLY A 188 11.20 27.28 5.02
N ASP A 189 10.16 27.71 4.33
CA ASP A 189 8.93 26.92 4.11
C ASP A 189 9.05 25.93 2.93
N VAL A 190 10.20 25.89 2.28
CA VAL A 190 10.46 24.99 1.15
C VAL A 190 11.32 23.80 1.60
N ALA A 191 10.85 22.58 1.32
CA ALA A 191 11.64 21.37 1.42
C ALA A 191 11.94 20.83 0.03
N VAL A 192 13.18 20.43 -0.20
CA VAL A 192 13.63 19.82 -1.45
C VAL A 192 14.28 18.48 -1.14
N ASP A 193 13.65 17.41 -1.59
CA ASP A 193 14.20 16.06 -1.55
C ASP A 193 14.91 15.78 -2.88
N VAL A 194 16.09 15.20 -2.82
CA VAL A 194 16.82 14.76 -4.01
C VAL A 194 17.34 13.35 -3.79
N ALA A 195 17.35 12.56 -4.86
CA ALA A 195 17.90 11.22 -4.84
C ALA A 195 18.58 10.89 -6.19
N ALA A 196 19.58 10.04 -6.14
CA ALA A 196 20.19 9.46 -7.32
C ALA A 196 20.61 8.03 -7.04
N GLY A 197 20.68 7.20 -8.08
CA GLY A 197 21.12 5.82 -7.94
C GLY A 197 21.48 5.18 -9.25
N THR A 198 22.22 4.08 -9.16
CA THR A 198 22.57 3.24 -10.30
C THR A 198 22.49 1.77 -9.92
N LEU A 199 22.00 0.96 -10.85
CA LEU A 199 22.09 -0.49 -10.82
C LEU A 199 22.71 -0.96 -12.13
N LEU A 200 23.86 -1.58 -12.03
CA LEU A 200 24.60 -2.16 -13.15
C LEU A 200 24.56 -3.68 -13.00
N THR A 201 24.13 -4.36 -14.02
CA THR A 201 24.15 -5.81 -14.14
C THR A 201 24.71 -6.18 -15.52
N ASP A 202 24.95 -7.44 -15.77
CA ASP A 202 25.39 -7.91 -17.10
C ASP A 202 24.35 -7.58 -18.20
N ALA A 203 23.05 -7.65 -17.83
CA ALA A 203 21.94 -7.39 -18.76
C ALA A 203 21.48 -5.93 -18.79
N ASP A 204 21.53 -5.26 -17.62
CA ASP A 204 20.88 -3.95 -17.44
C ASP A 204 21.86 -2.91 -16.88
N LYS A 205 21.85 -1.72 -17.49
CA LYS A 205 22.49 -0.52 -16.97
C LYS A 205 21.42 0.51 -16.67
N THR A 206 21.12 0.71 -15.39
CA THR A 206 20.06 1.61 -14.93
C THR A 206 20.65 2.75 -14.13
N PHE A 207 20.27 3.97 -14.46
CA PHE A 207 20.55 5.18 -13.70
C PHE A 207 19.22 5.84 -13.37
N VAL A 208 19.06 6.33 -12.15
CA VAL A 208 17.89 7.09 -11.71
C VAL A 208 18.32 8.38 -11.04
N ALA A 209 17.53 9.42 -11.24
CA ALA A 209 17.63 10.66 -10.51
C ALA A 209 16.22 11.12 -10.18
N ALA A 210 16.01 11.62 -8.98
CA ALA A 210 14.70 12.03 -8.51
C ALA A 210 14.80 13.32 -7.69
N ALA A 211 13.81 14.19 -7.83
CA ALA A 211 13.69 15.38 -7.04
C ALA A 211 12.22 15.64 -6.70
N LYS A 212 11.97 16.16 -5.49
CA LYS A 212 10.66 16.64 -5.05
C LYS A 212 10.86 17.95 -4.34
N ALA A 213 10.04 18.95 -4.69
CA ALA A 213 9.94 20.21 -3.95
C ALA A 213 8.56 20.33 -3.34
N ALA A 214 8.49 20.76 -2.09
CA ALA A 214 7.24 21.00 -1.38
C ALA A 214 7.28 22.37 -0.68
N PHE A 215 6.16 23.05 -0.75
CA PHE A 215 5.92 24.33 -0.09
C PHE A 215 4.54 24.30 0.57
N ALA A 216 4.42 24.78 1.78
CA ALA A 216 3.13 24.93 2.45
C ALA A 216 3.13 26.16 3.36
N ASN A 217 2.00 26.87 3.37
CA ASN A 217 1.65 27.88 4.36
C ASN A 217 0.18 27.72 4.76
N ASP A 218 -0.38 28.65 5.55
CA ASP A 218 -1.74 28.55 6.09
C ASP A 218 -2.84 28.50 5.01
N GLN A 219 -2.60 29.01 3.81
CA GLN A 219 -3.61 29.14 2.76
C GLN A 219 -3.34 28.28 1.54
N PHE A 220 -2.07 27.98 1.26
CA PHE A 220 -1.64 27.33 0.04
C PHE A 220 -0.62 26.24 0.32
N SER A 221 -0.77 25.12 -0.32
CA SER A 221 0.29 24.10 -0.41
C SER A 221 0.48 23.67 -1.86
N ALA A 222 1.72 23.45 -2.22
CA ALA A 222 2.05 22.88 -3.52
C ALA A 222 3.28 21.99 -3.37
N ASP A 223 3.26 20.89 -4.08
CA ASP A 223 4.42 20.02 -4.21
C ASP A 223 4.49 19.45 -5.63
N ALA A 224 5.71 19.24 -6.08
CA ALA A 224 5.98 18.65 -7.37
C ALA A 224 7.19 17.73 -7.29
N ALA A 225 7.15 16.66 -8.03
CA ALA A 225 8.23 15.69 -8.11
C ALA A 225 8.54 15.32 -9.55
N LEU A 226 9.80 15.01 -9.80
CA LEU A 226 10.33 14.56 -11.07
C LEU A 226 11.23 13.37 -10.82
N ASP A 227 10.95 12.26 -11.48
CA ASP A 227 11.79 11.07 -11.52
C ASP A 227 12.28 10.87 -12.95
N PHE A 228 13.56 10.59 -13.07
CA PHE A 228 14.22 10.28 -14.33
C PHE A 228 14.86 8.91 -14.23
N GLN A 229 14.70 8.10 -15.27
CA GLN A 229 15.41 6.85 -15.42
C GLN A 229 16.06 6.78 -16.81
N TYR A 230 17.29 6.30 -16.83
CA TYR A 230 17.95 5.88 -18.05
C TYR A 230 18.31 4.42 -17.93
N LYS A 231 17.71 3.57 -18.75
CA LYS A 231 17.90 2.13 -18.72
C LYS A 231 18.15 1.60 -20.13
N ASN A 232 19.32 0.96 -20.35
CA ASN A 232 19.65 0.31 -21.62
C ASN A 232 19.40 1.19 -22.84
N GLU A 233 19.99 2.40 -22.82
CA GLU A 233 19.88 3.40 -23.90
C GLU A 233 18.49 4.03 -24.09
N LYS A 234 17.53 3.74 -23.21
CA LYS A 234 16.20 4.32 -23.20
C LYS A 234 16.01 5.24 -22.01
N ALA A 235 15.41 6.38 -22.25
CA ALA A 235 15.04 7.34 -21.21
C ALA A 235 13.59 7.18 -20.78
N GLY A 236 13.34 7.38 -19.50
CA GLY A 236 12.01 7.48 -18.92
C GLY A 236 11.92 8.68 -17.99
N VAL A 237 10.78 9.35 -17.97
CA VAL A 237 10.50 10.49 -17.10
C VAL A 237 9.13 10.32 -16.47
N GLU A 238 9.05 10.57 -15.19
CA GLU A 238 7.80 10.61 -14.44
C GLU A 238 7.74 11.96 -13.70
N PHE A 239 6.62 12.64 -13.81
CA PHE A 239 6.38 13.92 -13.17
C PHE A 239 5.04 13.89 -12.45
N GLY A 240 5.00 14.43 -11.24
CA GLY A 240 3.79 14.62 -10.49
C GLY A 240 3.75 15.98 -9.84
N ALA A 241 2.58 16.58 -9.79
CA ALA A 241 2.38 17.85 -9.09
C ALA A 241 1.02 17.86 -8.39
N ASN A 242 0.99 18.46 -7.22
CA ASN A 242 -0.22 18.67 -6.45
C ASN A 242 -0.23 20.11 -5.95
N ALA A 243 -1.38 20.76 -6.03
CA ALA A 243 -1.58 22.10 -5.50
C ALA A 243 -2.94 22.19 -4.82
N LYS A 244 -2.97 22.81 -3.65
CA LYS A 244 -4.18 23.03 -2.86
C LYS A 244 -4.26 24.49 -2.45
N TYR A 245 -5.33 25.11 -2.84
CA TYR A 245 -5.77 26.42 -2.35
C TYR A 245 -7.26 26.27 -2.00
N ALA A 246 -7.57 26.29 -0.71
CA ALA A 246 -8.92 25.99 -0.26
C ALA A 246 -9.98 26.84 -0.95
N PRO A 247 -11.06 26.27 -1.49
CA PRO A 247 -11.47 24.86 -1.39
C PRO A 247 -11.00 23.96 -2.55
N VAL A 248 -10.09 24.38 -3.40
CA VAL A 248 -9.72 23.72 -4.66
C VAL A 248 -8.40 22.93 -4.50
N THR A 249 -8.37 21.73 -5.07
CA THR A 249 -7.17 20.91 -5.22
C THR A 249 -6.97 20.56 -6.70
N VAL A 250 -5.74 20.64 -7.17
CA VAL A 250 -5.33 20.22 -8.52
C VAL A 250 -4.23 19.18 -8.38
N ASN A 251 -4.36 18.09 -9.12
CA ASN A 251 -3.34 17.07 -9.25
C ASN A 251 -3.03 16.82 -10.72
N VAL A 252 -1.75 16.69 -11.06
CA VAL A 252 -1.27 16.36 -12.41
C VAL A 252 -0.24 15.25 -12.29
N TYR A 253 -0.33 14.28 -13.17
CA TYR A 253 0.62 13.19 -13.27
C TYR A 253 0.95 12.93 -14.74
N PHE A 254 2.24 12.82 -15.02
CA PHE A 254 2.76 12.51 -16.35
C PHE A 254 3.83 11.44 -16.25
N VAL A 255 3.80 10.50 -17.16
CA VAL A 255 4.86 9.51 -17.32
C VAL A 255 5.15 9.28 -18.80
N SER A 256 6.41 9.16 -19.12
CA SER A 256 6.89 8.80 -20.44
C SER A 256 8.03 7.81 -20.33
N VAL A 257 7.98 6.75 -21.10
CA VAL A 257 8.99 5.68 -21.11
C VAL A 257 9.49 5.43 -22.53
N ASP A 258 10.53 4.61 -22.65
CA ASP A 258 11.11 4.18 -23.92
C ASP A 258 11.47 5.35 -24.86
N SER A 259 12.11 6.40 -24.31
CA SER A 259 12.49 7.60 -25.05
C SER A 259 11.30 8.36 -25.68
N PHE A 260 10.21 8.43 -24.91
CA PHE A 260 8.94 9.10 -25.27
C PHE A 260 8.05 8.35 -26.28
N ASP A 261 8.32 7.10 -26.57
CA ASP A 261 7.44 6.28 -27.40
C ASP A 261 6.09 5.99 -26.73
N THR A 262 6.09 5.88 -25.39
CA THR A 262 4.87 5.69 -24.62
C THR A 262 4.74 6.82 -23.60
N THR A 263 3.62 7.52 -23.64
CA THR A 263 3.32 8.64 -22.74
C THR A 263 1.94 8.50 -22.14
N LYS A 264 1.81 8.95 -20.88
CA LYS A 264 0.55 9.03 -20.17
C LYS A 264 0.47 10.37 -19.44
N LEU A 265 -0.67 11.03 -19.55
CA LEU A 265 -0.97 12.26 -18.83
C LEU A 265 -2.35 12.13 -18.17
N ASP A 266 -2.38 12.33 -16.87
CA ASP A 266 -3.58 12.36 -16.05
C ASP A 266 -3.68 13.70 -15.32
N ALA A 267 -4.89 14.21 -15.14
CA ALA A 267 -5.14 15.43 -14.39
C ALA A 267 -6.45 15.33 -13.61
N LYS A 268 -6.44 15.79 -12.37
CA LYS A 268 -7.64 15.84 -11.53
C LYS A 268 -7.78 17.23 -10.90
N VAL A 269 -8.97 17.78 -10.96
CA VAL A 269 -9.35 19.01 -10.26
C VAL A 269 -10.53 18.66 -9.36
N ALA A 270 -10.47 19.07 -8.10
CA ALA A 270 -11.56 18.89 -7.16
C ALA A 270 -11.79 20.18 -6.37
N GLY A 271 -13.06 20.47 -6.07
CA GLY A 271 -13.45 21.56 -5.21
C GLY A 271 -14.41 21.07 -4.13
N SER A 272 -14.18 21.46 -2.87
CA SER A 272 -14.97 21.00 -1.73
C SER A 272 -15.68 22.17 -1.06
N LEU A 273 -16.97 21.97 -0.74
CA LEU A 273 -17.81 22.89 0.02
C LEU A 273 -18.28 22.19 1.29
N VAL A 274 -18.02 22.81 2.45
CA VAL A 274 -18.52 22.31 3.73
C VAL A 274 -19.82 23.03 4.08
N ILE A 275 -20.88 22.26 4.23
CA ILE A 275 -22.19 22.68 4.74
C ILE A 275 -22.49 21.77 5.92
N ASP A 276 -22.06 22.15 7.10
CA ASP A 276 -22.15 21.33 8.31
C ASP A 276 -23.50 20.65 8.49
N PRO A 277 -23.57 19.31 8.69
CA PRO A 277 -22.46 18.37 8.85
C PRO A 277 -21.99 17.68 7.55
N VAL A 278 -22.26 18.23 6.38
CA VAL A 278 -22.00 17.60 5.08
C VAL A 278 -20.86 18.31 4.35
N THR A 279 -19.91 17.54 3.84
CA THR A 279 -18.91 18.00 2.86
C THR A 279 -19.28 17.50 1.47
N LEU A 280 -19.44 18.43 0.55
CA LEU A 280 -19.67 18.16 -0.87
C LEU A 280 -18.35 18.37 -1.63
N THR A 281 -17.96 17.44 -2.48
CA THR A 281 -16.78 17.53 -3.35
C THR A 281 -17.19 17.27 -4.79
N ALA A 282 -17.07 18.27 -5.64
CA ALA A 282 -17.18 18.12 -7.07
C ALA A 282 -15.79 17.90 -7.68
N TYR A 283 -15.65 17.00 -8.65
CA TYR A 283 -14.37 16.74 -9.29
C TYR A 283 -14.50 16.46 -10.79
N ALA A 284 -13.42 16.79 -11.50
CA ALA A 284 -13.16 16.35 -12.85
C ALA A 284 -11.85 15.58 -12.87
N ASP A 285 -11.85 14.39 -13.45
CA ASP A 285 -10.71 13.47 -13.50
C ASP A 285 -10.51 13.03 -14.96
N ALA A 286 -9.42 13.51 -15.54
CA ALA A 286 -9.03 13.21 -16.90
C ALA A 286 -7.88 12.22 -16.90
N ARG A 287 -8.04 11.11 -17.61
CA ARG A 287 -7.10 10.00 -17.67
C ARG A 287 -6.64 9.72 -19.07
N ASP A 288 -5.38 9.30 -19.20
CA ASP A 288 -4.78 8.87 -20.46
C ASP A 288 -4.92 9.91 -21.59
N LEU A 289 -4.78 11.20 -21.26
CA LEU A 289 -5.03 12.32 -22.19
C LEU A 289 -4.17 12.26 -23.47
N THR A 290 -3.04 11.57 -23.44
CA THR A 290 -2.08 11.46 -24.54
C THR A 290 -2.33 10.29 -25.47
N VAL A 291 -3.26 9.39 -25.14
CA VAL A 291 -3.51 8.15 -25.88
C VAL A 291 -4.97 8.07 -26.37
N GLU A 292 -5.22 7.14 -27.29
CA GLU A 292 -6.55 6.97 -27.90
C GLU A 292 -7.64 6.55 -26.86
N GLY A 293 -7.24 5.86 -25.81
CA GLY A 293 -8.13 5.43 -24.72
C GLY A 293 -8.47 6.49 -23.67
N ARG A 294 -8.23 7.78 -23.94
CA ARG A 294 -8.48 8.88 -23.00
C ARG A 294 -9.88 8.87 -22.42
N GLU A 295 -9.97 9.16 -21.13
CA GLU A 295 -11.25 9.24 -20.41
C GLU A 295 -11.35 10.55 -19.64
N LEU A 296 -12.54 11.10 -19.58
CA LEU A 296 -12.92 12.19 -18.70
C LEU A 296 -14.07 11.75 -17.81
N SER A 297 -13.88 11.83 -16.53
CA SER A 297 -14.91 11.57 -15.54
C SER A 297 -15.28 12.86 -14.81
N LEU A 298 -16.57 13.07 -14.62
CA LEU A 298 -17.11 14.11 -13.75
C LEU A 298 -17.79 13.44 -12.56
N GLY A 299 -17.57 13.95 -11.37
CA GLY A 299 -18.14 13.34 -10.19
C GLY A 299 -18.54 14.34 -9.10
N LEU A 300 -19.44 13.86 -8.25
CA LEU A 300 -19.90 14.54 -7.06
C LEU A 300 -19.90 13.54 -5.91
N ASN A 301 -19.15 13.85 -4.87
CA ASN A 301 -19.10 13.10 -3.62
C ASN A 301 -19.74 13.93 -2.50
N ALA A 302 -20.49 13.29 -1.63
CA ALA A 302 -21.05 13.88 -0.43
C ALA A 302 -20.74 12.99 0.78
N VAL A 303 -20.17 13.57 1.81
CA VAL A 303 -19.89 12.87 3.08
C VAL A 303 -20.46 13.69 4.22
N GLY A 304 -21.26 13.05 5.06
CA GLY A 304 -21.82 13.67 6.27
C GLY A 304 -21.76 12.72 7.44
N ALA A 305 -21.53 13.25 8.64
CA ALA A 305 -21.54 12.49 9.88
C ALA A 305 -22.56 13.10 10.86
N ILE A 306 -23.44 12.25 11.40
CA ILE A 306 -24.40 12.59 12.43
C ILE A 306 -24.27 11.56 13.54
N ASP A 307 -23.81 11.96 14.70
CA ASP A 307 -23.51 11.10 15.84
C ASP A 307 -22.61 9.90 15.42
N ALA A 308 -23.12 8.70 15.59
CA ALA A 308 -22.42 7.45 15.27
C ALA A 308 -22.54 7.01 13.79
N VAL A 309 -23.27 7.77 12.96
CA VAL A 309 -23.55 7.40 11.57
C VAL A 309 -22.80 8.32 10.62
N THR A 310 -22.02 7.72 9.72
CA THR A 310 -21.44 8.42 8.56
C THR A 310 -22.17 7.96 7.30
N LEU A 311 -22.66 8.91 6.53
CA LEU A 311 -23.24 8.68 5.21
C LEU A 311 -22.30 9.22 4.15
N GLU A 312 -22.06 8.44 3.12
CA GLU A 312 -21.24 8.79 1.98
C GLU A 312 -22.00 8.44 0.71
N GLY A 313 -22.02 9.35 -0.25
CA GLY A 313 -22.58 9.13 -1.57
C GLY A 313 -21.62 9.65 -2.63
N ASP A 314 -21.50 8.94 -3.74
CA ASP A 314 -20.71 9.35 -4.89
C ASP A 314 -21.46 9.05 -6.17
N VAL A 315 -21.35 9.96 -7.13
CA VAL A 315 -21.80 9.75 -8.51
C VAL A 315 -20.68 10.15 -9.42
N LYS A 316 -20.21 9.23 -10.25
CA LYS A 316 -19.16 9.41 -11.25
C LYS A 316 -19.68 9.06 -12.64
N ALA A 317 -19.59 10.00 -13.56
CA ALA A 317 -19.90 9.80 -14.98
C ALA A 317 -18.62 9.84 -15.81
N SER A 318 -18.33 8.78 -16.54
CA SER A 318 -17.24 8.68 -17.53
C SER A 318 -17.79 9.07 -18.90
N VAL A 319 -17.36 10.22 -19.42
CA VAL A 319 -18.09 10.89 -20.51
C VAL A 319 -17.49 10.72 -21.91
N LEU A 320 -16.27 10.23 -22.04
CA LEU A 320 -15.63 10.08 -23.37
C LEU A 320 -15.81 8.64 -23.92
N ASN A 321 -14.97 7.71 -23.52
CA ASN A 321 -14.96 6.37 -24.12
C ASN A 321 -15.84 5.38 -23.39
N ALA A 322 -15.75 5.33 -22.07
CA ALA A 322 -16.49 4.32 -21.28
C ALA A 322 -17.99 4.59 -21.28
N LYS A 323 -18.42 5.85 -21.32
CA LYS A 323 -19.83 6.26 -21.32
C LYS A 323 -20.63 5.54 -20.24
N THR A 324 -20.12 5.56 -19.01
CA THR A 324 -20.69 4.87 -17.86
C THR A 324 -21.01 5.85 -16.74
N ILE A 325 -21.98 5.51 -15.94
CA ILE A 325 -22.25 6.17 -14.66
C ILE A 325 -22.12 5.13 -13.57
N THR A 326 -21.37 5.45 -12.55
CA THR A 326 -21.29 4.66 -11.31
C THR A 326 -21.77 5.54 -10.17
N ALA A 327 -22.73 5.06 -9.41
CA ALA A 327 -23.21 5.73 -8.22
C ALA A 327 -23.20 4.78 -7.03
N TYR A 328 -22.84 5.26 -5.84
CA TYR A 328 -23.01 4.48 -4.64
C TYR A 328 -23.52 5.32 -3.48
N VAL A 329 -24.14 4.64 -2.54
CA VAL A 329 -24.45 5.13 -1.21
C VAL A 329 -23.85 4.16 -0.20
N LYS A 330 -23.14 4.69 0.81
CA LYS A 330 -22.53 3.94 1.89
C LYS A 330 -22.95 4.53 3.22
N ALA A 331 -23.39 3.69 4.13
CA ALA A 331 -23.69 4.05 5.51
C ALA A 331 -22.75 3.26 6.43
N THR A 332 -22.11 3.97 7.34
CA THR A 332 -21.25 3.38 8.38
C THR A 332 -21.80 3.79 9.73
N TYR A 333 -22.18 2.81 10.54
CA TYR A 333 -22.59 3.00 11.92
C TYR A 333 -21.48 2.50 12.85
N LYS A 334 -20.96 3.39 13.69
CA LYS A 334 -19.91 3.08 14.65
C LYS A 334 -20.48 3.08 16.06
N ALA A 335 -20.82 1.88 16.55
CA ALA A 335 -21.19 1.67 17.94
C ALA A 335 -19.94 1.54 18.82
N GLU A 336 -20.14 1.53 20.14
CA GLU A 336 -19.05 1.33 21.10
C GLU A 336 -18.32 -0.01 20.90
N VAL A 337 -19.06 -1.05 20.52
CA VAL A 337 -18.56 -2.45 20.47
C VAL A 337 -18.37 -2.95 19.04
N PHE A 338 -18.99 -2.33 18.02
CA PHE A 338 -18.88 -2.80 16.65
C PHE A 338 -19.02 -1.64 15.65
N THR A 339 -18.53 -1.89 14.44
CA THR A 339 -18.75 -1.04 13.27
C THR A 339 -19.56 -1.83 12.23
N ALA A 340 -20.67 -1.28 11.77
CA ALA A 340 -21.47 -1.85 10.68
C ALA A 340 -21.39 -0.94 9.46
N THR A 341 -21.18 -1.51 8.27
CA THR A 341 -21.14 -0.79 7.01
C THR A 341 -22.06 -1.46 5.99
N GLY A 342 -22.89 -0.66 5.37
CA GLY A 342 -23.67 -1.05 4.21
C GLY A 342 -23.32 -0.17 3.02
N LYS A 343 -23.11 -0.75 1.85
CA LYS A 343 -22.84 -0.04 0.59
C LYS A 343 -23.75 -0.61 -0.50
N PHE A 344 -24.30 0.25 -1.32
CA PHE A 344 -25.04 -0.14 -2.51
C PHE A 344 -24.49 0.63 -3.70
N THR A 345 -24.02 -0.08 -4.71
CA THR A 345 -23.42 0.49 -5.93
C THR A 345 -24.31 0.16 -7.13
N VAL A 346 -24.57 1.17 -7.94
CA VAL A 346 -25.30 1.06 -9.22
C VAL A 346 -24.35 1.43 -10.34
N GLY A 347 -24.19 0.52 -11.29
CA GLY A 347 -23.49 0.78 -12.56
C GLY A 347 -24.50 0.94 -13.68
N MET A 348 -24.29 1.91 -14.57
CA MET A 348 -25.10 2.19 -15.73
C MET A 348 -24.19 2.44 -16.94
N SER A 349 -24.67 2.10 -18.13
CA SER A 349 -24.03 2.45 -19.40
C SER A 349 -24.98 3.32 -20.22
N TYR A 350 -24.43 4.26 -20.99
CA TYR A 350 -25.16 5.07 -21.95
C TYR A 350 -24.40 5.16 -23.30
N ALA A 351 -23.57 4.14 -23.58
CA ALA A 351 -22.79 4.08 -24.81
C ALA A 351 -23.69 3.98 -26.06
N ASP A 352 -24.66 3.08 -26.01
CA ASP A 352 -25.66 2.89 -27.07
C ASP A 352 -27.05 3.29 -26.54
N ASP A 353 -27.59 2.48 -25.62
CA ASP A 353 -28.83 2.75 -24.91
C ASP A 353 -28.55 2.87 -23.41
N PHE A 354 -29.40 3.66 -22.74
CA PHE A 354 -29.30 3.77 -21.28
C PHE A 354 -29.73 2.45 -20.61
N ALA A 355 -28.75 1.79 -19.96
CA ALA A 355 -28.97 0.50 -19.33
C ALA A 355 -28.28 0.40 -17.97
N VAL A 356 -28.94 -0.20 -16.99
CA VAL A 356 -28.32 -0.62 -15.73
C VAL A 356 -27.45 -1.84 -16.00
N THR A 357 -26.17 -1.77 -15.64
CA THR A 357 -25.16 -2.81 -15.86
C THR A 357 -24.82 -3.59 -14.60
N SER A 358 -24.97 -2.98 -13.41
CA SER A 358 -24.74 -3.66 -12.12
C SER A 358 -25.61 -3.08 -11.02
N LEU A 359 -25.96 -3.93 -10.04
CA LEU A 359 -26.66 -3.60 -8.80
C LEU A 359 -25.97 -4.37 -7.67
N ALA A 360 -24.97 -3.77 -7.04
CA ALA A 360 -24.05 -4.46 -6.15
C ALA A 360 -24.21 -4.00 -4.69
N PRO A 361 -24.92 -4.76 -3.84
CA PRO A 361 -24.96 -4.55 -2.41
C PRO A 361 -23.76 -5.17 -1.72
N GLU A 362 -23.29 -4.52 -0.66
CA GLU A 362 -22.27 -5.03 0.25
C GLU A 362 -22.68 -4.69 1.68
N VAL A 363 -22.44 -5.61 2.61
CA VAL A 363 -22.66 -5.40 4.04
C VAL A 363 -21.48 -5.99 4.81
N SER A 364 -21.02 -5.28 5.83
CA SER A 364 -20.04 -5.83 6.77
C SER A 364 -20.31 -5.34 8.19
N VAL A 365 -19.97 -6.19 9.15
CA VAL A 365 -19.95 -5.87 10.57
C VAL A 365 -18.61 -6.36 11.12
N SER A 366 -17.91 -5.48 11.80
CA SER A 366 -16.63 -5.79 12.43
C SER A 366 -16.56 -5.31 13.87
N SER A 367 -15.80 -6.00 14.70
CA SER A 367 -15.53 -5.62 16.08
C SER A 367 -14.14 -6.07 16.50
N ASP A 368 -13.44 -5.18 17.16
CA ASP A 368 -12.18 -5.42 17.87
C ASP A 368 -12.36 -5.46 19.41
N LYS A 369 -13.60 -5.33 19.87
CA LYS A 369 -13.97 -5.27 21.29
C LYS A 369 -14.89 -6.40 21.74
N LEU A 370 -15.44 -7.17 20.82
CA LEU A 370 -16.33 -8.30 21.14
C LEU A 370 -15.58 -9.43 21.85
N ILE A 371 -14.33 -9.63 21.46
CA ILE A 371 -13.40 -10.60 22.06
C ILE A 371 -12.08 -9.86 22.29
N ASP A 372 -11.62 -9.84 23.52
CA ASP A 372 -10.36 -9.21 23.87
C ASP A 372 -9.18 -9.83 23.10
N GLY A 373 -8.36 -8.99 22.48
CA GLY A 373 -7.25 -9.41 21.63
C GLY A 373 -7.65 -10.00 20.26
N ALA A 374 -8.93 -9.90 19.86
CA ALA A 374 -9.36 -10.41 18.56
C ALA A 374 -10.21 -9.41 17.76
N THR A 375 -10.05 -9.43 16.44
CA THR A 375 -10.97 -8.78 15.50
C THR A 375 -11.88 -9.82 14.87
N VAL A 376 -13.18 -9.57 14.92
CA VAL A 376 -14.22 -10.39 14.28
C VAL A 376 -14.83 -9.60 13.15
N GLU A 377 -14.95 -10.18 11.97
CA GLU A 377 -15.64 -9.58 10.81
C GLU A 377 -16.63 -10.58 10.22
N LEU A 378 -17.84 -10.12 9.94
CA LEU A 378 -18.81 -10.79 9.10
C LEU A 378 -19.10 -9.88 7.91
N SER A 379 -18.99 -10.39 6.69
CA SER A 379 -19.24 -9.61 5.49
C SER A 379 -20.01 -10.42 4.44
N TRP A 380 -20.80 -9.70 3.65
CA TRP A 380 -21.44 -10.18 2.44
C TRP A 380 -21.04 -9.24 1.30
N LYS A 381 -20.33 -9.78 0.30
CA LYS A 381 -19.74 -9.03 -0.81
C LYS A 381 -19.84 -9.80 -2.12
N GLY A 382 -19.66 -9.10 -3.23
CA GLY A 382 -19.61 -9.70 -4.56
C GLY A 382 -20.97 -10.11 -5.12
N ALA A 383 -22.07 -9.69 -4.49
CA ALA A 383 -23.40 -9.82 -5.07
C ALA A 383 -23.60 -8.80 -6.20
N ASP A 384 -24.33 -9.18 -7.22
CA ASP A 384 -24.80 -8.28 -8.27
C ASP A 384 -26.15 -8.77 -8.77
N PHE A 385 -27.20 -8.08 -8.35
CA PHE A 385 -28.58 -8.46 -8.65
C PHE A 385 -28.94 -8.32 -10.13
N LYS A 386 -28.17 -7.51 -10.88
CA LYS A 386 -28.39 -7.39 -12.32
C LYS A 386 -27.89 -8.61 -13.08
N THR A 387 -26.80 -9.21 -12.64
CA THR A 387 -26.22 -10.43 -13.22
C THR A 387 -26.59 -11.70 -12.46
N GLU A 388 -27.60 -11.61 -11.56
CA GLU A 388 -28.10 -12.71 -10.73
C GLU A 388 -27.03 -13.39 -9.86
N LYS A 389 -25.99 -12.65 -9.48
CA LYS A 389 -24.97 -13.11 -8.54
C LYS A 389 -25.40 -12.82 -7.11
N ASN A 390 -25.40 -13.83 -6.28
CA ASN A 390 -25.74 -13.73 -4.87
C ASN A 390 -24.54 -13.39 -3.97
N GLY A 391 -23.32 -13.53 -4.50
CA GLY A 391 -22.09 -13.16 -3.82
C GLY A 391 -21.65 -14.18 -2.77
N LYS A 392 -20.83 -13.69 -1.83
CA LYS A 392 -20.18 -14.52 -0.80
C LYS A 392 -20.39 -13.93 0.60
N ILE A 393 -20.70 -14.79 1.53
CA ILE A 393 -20.65 -14.49 2.97
C ILE A 393 -19.29 -14.93 3.47
N ASN A 394 -18.62 -14.06 4.21
CA ASN A 394 -17.34 -14.35 4.84
C ASN A 394 -17.41 -14.03 6.32
N ALA A 395 -16.94 -14.95 7.16
CA ALA A 395 -16.79 -14.76 8.58
C ALA A 395 -15.33 -14.96 8.95
N GLN A 396 -14.70 -13.92 9.47
CA GLN A 396 -13.29 -13.93 9.84
C GLN A 396 -13.13 -13.63 11.32
N VAL A 397 -12.26 -14.37 11.96
CA VAL A 397 -11.74 -14.06 13.30
C VAL A 397 -10.23 -13.97 13.20
N LYS A 398 -9.67 -12.81 13.51
CA LYS A 398 -8.23 -12.60 13.62
C LYS A 398 -7.88 -12.33 15.08
N ILE A 399 -7.11 -13.20 15.67
CA ILE A 399 -6.64 -13.09 17.06
C ILE A 399 -5.22 -12.54 17.00
N SER A 400 -4.98 -11.40 17.65
CA SER A 400 -3.64 -10.88 17.88
C SER A 400 -3.01 -11.58 19.08
N LEU A 401 -1.76 -12.03 18.93
CA LEU A 401 -1.03 -12.82 19.91
C LEU A 401 0.05 -11.99 20.58
#